data_e09f4d64ca3e9efb6e54afbf68f82236
#
_entry.id   e09f4d64ca3e9efb6e54afbf68f82236
#
_cell.length_a   1.000
_cell.length_b   1.000
_cell.length_c   1.000
_cell.angle_alpha   90.00
_cell.angle_beta   90.00
_cell.angle_gamma   90.00
#
_symmetry.space_group_name_H-M   'P 1'
#
loop_
_entity.id
_entity.type
_entity.pdbx_description
1 polymer ?
#
loop_
_entity_poly.entity_id
_entity_poly.type
_entity_poly.pdbx_seq_one_letter_code
_entity_poly.pdbx_strand_id
1 'polypeptide(L)'
;MKFSCPWQEVDGFISLVEFRSFERWMLGQVSGGLARQVPVAIPYRHGDQELVLAEVWYVHLMSREVWRLVWPEPPFDGLFLKVVPE
;
A
#
# COMPACT_ATOMS: atom_id res chain seq x y z
N MET A 1 -20.80 -10.09 12.44
CA MET A 1 -19.75 -10.84 11.69
C MET A 1 -18.73 -9.85 11.16
N LYS A 2 -17.47 -10.07 11.49
CA LYS A 2 -16.39 -9.23 10.97
C LYS A 2 -15.91 -9.76 9.63
N PHE A 3 -15.83 -8.89 8.64
CA PHE A 3 -15.19 -9.22 7.38
C PHE A 3 -13.70 -9.01 7.52
N SER A 4 -12.91 -10.03 7.20
CA SER A 4 -11.47 -9.90 7.19
C SER A 4 -11.00 -9.44 5.80
N CYS A 5 -9.92 -8.66 5.79
CA CYS A 5 -9.31 -8.21 4.56
C CYS A 5 -8.50 -9.34 3.94
N PRO A 6 -8.74 -9.68 2.66
CA PRO A 6 -7.97 -10.74 2.00
C PRO A 6 -6.59 -10.28 1.52
N TRP A 7 -6.27 -9.00 1.68
CA TRP A 7 -4.98 -8.48 1.22
C TRP A 7 -3.85 -8.99 2.11
N GLN A 8 -2.68 -9.16 1.51
CA GLN A 8 -1.49 -9.66 2.20
C GLN A 8 -0.38 -8.63 2.11
N GLU A 9 0.40 -8.55 3.18
CA GLU A 9 1.54 -7.64 3.23
C GLU A 9 2.63 -8.10 2.27
N VAL A 10 3.27 -7.13 1.62
CA VAL A 10 4.39 -7.34 0.71
C VAL A 10 5.56 -6.50 1.22
N ASP A 11 6.65 -7.17 1.59
CA ASP A 11 7.83 -6.52 2.15
C ASP A 11 8.71 -5.86 1.10
N GLY A 12 8.54 -6.22 -0.15
CA GLY A 12 9.29 -5.64 -1.25
C GLY A 12 8.88 -6.26 -2.57
N PHE A 13 9.07 -5.51 -3.66
CA PHE A 13 8.79 -5.98 -5.01
C PHE A 13 10.09 -6.41 -5.66
N ILE A 14 10.07 -7.55 -6.35
CA ILE A 14 11.27 -8.11 -6.98
C ILE A 14 11.74 -7.22 -8.14
N SER A 15 10.80 -6.56 -8.81
CA SER A 15 11.11 -5.73 -9.97
C SER A 15 10.06 -4.65 -10.13
N LEU A 16 10.36 -3.67 -10.98
CA LEU A 16 9.39 -2.63 -11.32
C LEU A 16 8.17 -3.23 -12.04
N VAL A 17 8.37 -4.30 -12.82
CA VAL A 17 7.27 -4.99 -13.48
C VAL A 17 6.31 -5.59 -12.46
N GLU A 18 6.84 -6.22 -11.43
CA GLU A 18 6.02 -6.79 -10.36
C GLU A 18 5.24 -5.69 -9.62
N PHE A 19 5.90 -4.57 -9.33
CA PHE A 19 5.24 -3.43 -8.69
C PHE A 19 4.11 -2.89 -9.56
N ARG A 20 4.35 -2.73 -10.86
CA ARG A 20 3.33 -2.22 -11.80
C ARG A 20 2.14 -3.16 -11.92
N SER A 21 2.38 -4.47 -11.88
CA SER A 21 1.32 -5.47 -11.88
C SER A 21 0.48 -5.36 -10.61
N PHE A 22 1.13 -5.18 -9.46
CA PHE A 22 0.45 -4.99 -8.19
C PHE A 22 -0.39 -3.71 -8.20
N GLU A 23 0.19 -2.61 -8.67
CA GLU A 23 -0.50 -1.32 -8.76
C GLU A 23 -1.77 -1.44 -9.62
N ARG A 24 -1.66 -2.14 -10.75
CA ARG A 24 -2.80 -2.37 -11.64
C ARG A 24 -3.90 -3.18 -10.94
N TRP A 25 -3.50 -4.20 -10.19
CA TRP A 25 -4.45 -4.98 -9.40
C TRP A 25 -5.17 -4.10 -8.37
N MET A 26 -4.43 -3.24 -7.67
CA MET A 26 -5.00 -2.33 -6.68
C MET A 26 -5.97 -1.33 -7.31
N LEU A 27 -5.64 -0.79 -8.48
CA LEU A 27 -6.54 0.11 -9.20
C LEU A 27 -7.83 -0.61 -9.61
N GLY A 28 -7.74 -1.91 -9.91
CA GLY A 28 -8.91 -2.75 -10.15
C GLY A 28 -9.78 -2.90 -8.92
N GLN A 29 -9.18 -3.00 -7.73
CA GLN A 29 -9.93 -3.03 -6.47
C GLN A 29 -10.69 -1.71 -6.26
N VAL A 30 -10.08 -0.59 -6.59
CA VAL A 30 -10.72 0.72 -6.46
C VAL A 30 -11.88 0.85 -7.46
N SER A 31 -11.66 0.53 -8.73
CA SER A 31 -12.72 0.64 -9.73
C SER A 31 -13.84 -0.37 -9.51
N GLY A 32 -13.55 -1.50 -8.87
CA GLY A 32 -14.55 -2.49 -8.49
C GLY A 32 -15.33 -2.17 -7.23
N GLY A 33 -15.03 -1.04 -6.56
CA GLY A 33 -15.74 -0.63 -5.36
C GLY A 33 -15.33 -1.36 -4.09
N LEU A 34 -14.20 -2.07 -4.10
CA LEU A 34 -13.70 -2.82 -2.94
C LEU A 34 -12.73 -2.01 -2.10
N ALA A 35 -12.14 -0.96 -2.67
CA ALA A 35 -11.16 -0.13 -2.01
C ALA A 35 -11.35 1.33 -2.41
N ARG A 36 -10.77 2.23 -1.63
CA ARG A 36 -10.76 3.66 -1.92
C ARG A 36 -9.43 4.26 -1.47
N GLN A 37 -8.90 5.17 -2.26
CA GLN A 37 -7.72 5.93 -1.88
C GLN A 37 -8.08 6.92 -0.78
N VAL A 38 -7.22 7.01 0.24
CA VAL A 38 -7.38 7.96 1.35
C VAL A 38 -6.10 8.76 1.52
N PRO A 39 -6.16 9.95 2.16
CA PRO A 39 -4.95 10.76 2.36
C PRO A 39 -3.93 10.05 3.24
N VAL A 40 -2.64 10.29 2.95
CA VAL A 40 -1.54 9.79 3.77
C VAL A 40 -1.44 10.68 5.00
N ALA A 41 -1.74 10.11 6.17
CA ALA A 41 -1.70 10.86 7.43
C ALA A 41 -0.29 10.95 7.98
N ILE A 42 0.46 9.83 7.95
CA ILE A 42 1.85 9.78 8.45
C ILE A 42 2.69 9.11 7.37
N PRO A 43 3.54 9.87 6.66
CA PRO A 43 4.37 9.29 5.59
C PRO A 43 5.33 8.22 6.11
N TYR A 44 5.52 7.20 5.30
CA TYR A 44 6.49 6.14 5.58
C TYR A 44 7.91 6.68 5.46
N ARG A 45 8.75 6.29 6.41
CA ARG A 45 10.16 6.65 6.39
C ARG A 45 11.00 5.37 6.37
N HIS A 46 11.93 5.31 5.45
CA HIS A 46 12.85 4.19 5.32
C HIS A 46 14.17 4.55 6.04
N GLY A 47 14.36 3.97 7.23
CA GLY A 47 15.56 4.23 8.03
C GLY A 47 15.64 5.68 8.51
N ASP A 48 16.88 6.16 8.63
CA ASP A 48 17.16 7.54 9.08
C ASP A 48 17.21 8.54 7.93
N GLN A 49 16.82 8.13 6.73
CA GLN A 49 16.88 9.01 5.58
C GLN A 49 15.63 9.88 5.49
N GLU A 50 15.84 11.14 5.17
CA GLU A 50 14.75 12.10 4.96
C GLU A 50 14.16 12.00 3.55
N LEU A 51 14.27 10.83 2.93
CA LEU A 51 13.73 10.62 1.59
C LEU A 51 12.21 10.54 1.65
N VAL A 52 11.57 11.44 0.92
CA VAL A 52 10.13 11.39 0.74
C VAL A 52 9.86 10.43 -0.41
N LEU A 53 9.41 9.23 -0.07
CA LEU A 53 9.05 8.23 -1.06
C LEU A 53 7.62 8.45 -1.52
N ALA A 54 7.34 8.13 -2.77
CA ALA A 54 5.97 8.18 -3.29
C ALA A 54 5.14 7.12 -2.54
N GLU A 55 3.99 7.54 -2.01
CA GLU A 55 3.17 6.68 -1.17
C GLU A 55 1.70 6.98 -1.39
N VAL A 56 0.89 5.93 -1.39
CA VAL A 56 -0.57 6.04 -1.46
C VAL A 56 -1.17 5.13 -0.39
N TRP A 57 -2.20 5.61 0.28
CA TRP A 57 -2.95 4.80 1.23
C TRP A 57 -4.29 4.42 0.64
N TYR A 58 -4.70 3.17 0.90
CA TYR A 58 -5.99 2.65 0.48
C TYR A 58 -6.73 2.07 1.68
N VAL A 59 -8.04 2.29 1.73
CA VAL A 59 -8.90 1.61 2.71
C VAL A 59 -9.62 0.46 2.01
N HIS A 60 -9.57 -0.72 2.64
CA HIS A 60 -10.39 -1.85 2.21
C HIS A 60 -11.77 -1.65 2.81
N LEU A 61 -12.77 -1.40 1.96
CA LEU A 61 -14.06 -0.88 2.43
C LEU A 61 -14.83 -1.84 3.33
N MET A 62 -14.75 -3.14 3.08
CA MET A 62 -15.47 -4.14 3.89
C MET A 62 -14.89 -4.28 5.29
N SER A 63 -13.57 -4.31 5.42
CA SER A 63 -12.88 -4.51 6.70
C SER A 63 -12.55 -3.21 7.41
N ARG A 64 -12.55 -2.09 6.70
CA ARG A 64 -12.12 -0.78 7.18
C ARG A 64 -10.63 -0.69 7.48
N GLU A 65 -9.86 -1.69 7.07
CA GLU A 65 -8.41 -1.66 7.22
C GLU A 65 -7.79 -0.71 6.22
N VAL A 66 -6.79 0.04 6.69
CA VAL A 66 -6.04 0.99 5.86
C VAL A 66 -4.68 0.38 5.55
N TRP A 67 -4.25 0.52 4.30
CA TRP A 67 -3.01 -0.06 3.80
C TRP A 67 -2.20 0.99 3.05
N ARG A 68 -0.87 0.91 3.16
CA ARG A 68 0.03 1.81 2.45
C ARG A 68 0.75 1.07 1.34
N LEU A 69 0.82 1.70 0.17
CA LEU A 69 1.63 1.25 -0.95
C LEU A 69 2.74 2.29 -1.16
N VAL A 70 3.98 1.88 -0.95
CA VAL A 70 5.14 2.74 -1.10
C VAL A 70 5.88 2.30 -2.36
N TRP A 71 6.16 3.26 -3.26
CA TRP A 71 6.82 2.99 -4.54
C TRP A 71 8.25 2.52 -4.32
N PRO A 72 8.73 1.55 -5.13
CA PRO A 72 10.14 1.19 -5.10
C PRO A 72 11.00 2.32 -5.63
N GLU A 73 12.08 2.59 -4.93
CA GLU A 73 13.10 3.57 -5.34
C GLU A 73 14.44 2.96 -4.95
N PRO A 74 15.15 2.35 -5.92
CA PRO A 74 16.36 1.58 -5.62
C PRO A 74 17.36 2.37 -4.78
N PRO A 75 17.99 1.73 -3.78
CA PRO A 75 17.92 0.29 -3.47
C PRO A 75 16.68 -0.16 -2.67
N PHE A 76 15.73 0.73 -2.40
CA PHE A 76 14.50 0.39 -1.69
C PHE A 76 13.53 -0.32 -2.65
N ASP A 77 13.03 -1.48 -2.24
CA ASP A 77 12.19 -2.34 -3.08
C ASP A 77 10.70 -2.03 -3.03
N GLY A 78 10.29 -0.96 -2.35
CA GLY A 78 8.88 -0.66 -2.15
C GLY A 78 8.26 -1.58 -1.12
N LEU A 79 6.99 -1.36 -0.80
CA LEU A 79 6.26 -2.23 0.11
C LEU A 79 4.75 -1.98 0.04
N PHE A 80 3.99 -2.94 0.53
CA PHE A 80 2.55 -2.81 0.74
C PHE A 80 2.24 -3.37 2.13
N LEU A 81 1.98 -2.50 3.09
CA LEU A 81 1.79 -2.88 4.48
C LEU A 81 0.50 -2.31 5.04
N LYS A 82 -0.09 -3.06 5.96
CA LYS A 82 -1.23 -2.57 6.71
C LYS A 82 -0.77 -1.43 7.64
N VAL A 83 -1.54 -0.34 7.64
CA VAL A 83 -1.30 0.77 8.55
C VAL A 83 -1.94 0.45 9.88
N VAL A 84 -1.12 0.34 10.92
CA VAL A 84 -1.62 0.03 12.26
C VAL A 84 -1.80 1.35 13.01
N PRO A 85 -3.02 1.65 13.48
CA PRO A 85 -3.22 2.87 14.28
C PRO A 85 -2.48 2.76 15.60
N GLU A 86 -1.82 3.85 15.96
CA GLU A 86 -1.17 3.94 17.26
C GLU A 86 -2.16 4.26 18.37
#